data_e79c8fe65567b283c8b6895863f92480
#
_entry.id   e79c8fe65567b283c8b6895863f92480
#
_cell.length_a   1.000
_cell.length_b   1.000
_cell.length_c   1.000
_cell.angle_alpha   90.00
_cell.angle_beta   90.00
_cell.angle_gamma   90.00
#
_symmetry.space_group_name_H-M   'P 1'
#
loop_
_entity.id
_entity.type
_entity.pdbx_description
1 polymer ?
#
loop_
_entity_poly.entity_id
_entity_poly.type
_entity_poly.pdbx_seq_one_letter_code
_entity_poly.pdbx_strand_id
1 'polypeptide(L)'
;GAASGSAVVGMALAMDTKSKTGSNYRRLQRFIKEINWTNTSLIQMILKWLKLDDGPYTLLIDRTNWEFGKKKINILMISVLYEGYSVPLGWSLLNKKGNSNQGDRWDLLNKIIDKVGAGKIKYIIGDREFGGVCWYNYLNDNGITFVIRIKENQKVYHDSQKISVKNIVKSNSRKGKHSNNKKYKYGKLEVYVSGFRFKNDKNKSEYLIILSQEKITDVIVVYGQRWQIESMFKNMKSNGFHMEDTHLQKDSRIETLIGLIALSYSWMLIKGLMIKKKNPEIFICKAHGRPSKSVFKAGLEFIMRALYTNNSRDFARAIKFLSCT
;
A
#
# COMPACT_ATOMS: atom_id res chain seq x y z
N GLY A 1 -27.32 18.43 -16.74
CA GLY A 1 -26.63 17.18 -16.87
C GLY A 1 -25.20 17.35 -16.42
N ALA A 2 -24.88 16.98 -15.17
CA ALA A 2 -23.52 17.04 -14.66
C ALA A 2 -22.69 16.03 -15.43
N ALA A 3 -21.66 16.50 -16.13
CA ALA A 3 -20.59 15.65 -16.56
C ALA A 3 -19.92 15.08 -15.29
N SER A 4 -20.23 13.84 -14.95
CA SER A 4 -19.44 13.04 -14.01
C SER A 4 -18.07 12.88 -14.67
N GLY A 5 -17.21 13.83 -14.37
CA GLY A 5 -15.93 13.93 -15.04
C GLY A 5 -15.00 12.87 -14.52
N SER A 6 -14.24 12.27 -15.43
CA SER A 6 -13.01 11.55 -15.09
C SER A 6 -12.14 12.41 -14.16
N ALA A 7 -11.27 11.78 -13.36
CA ALA A 7 -10.31 12.50 -12.51
C ALA A 7 -9.57 13.63 -13.28
N VAL A 8 -9.25 13.40 -14.57
CA VAL A 8 -8.60 14.38 -15.45
C VAL A 8 -9.51 15.57 -15.77
N VAL A 9 -10.83 15.35 -15.93
CA VAL A 9 -11.81 16.44 -16.13
C VAL A 9 -11.94 17.25 -14.84
N GLY A 10 -12.01 16.60 -13.67
CA GLY A 10 -12.02 17.28 -12.38
C GLY A 10 -10.78 18.17 -12.18
N MET A 11 -9.59 17.68 -12.52
CA MET A 11 -8.37 18.47 -12.51
C MET A 11 -8.44 19.67 -13.49
N ALA A 12 -8.97 19.47 -14.69
CA ALA A 12 -9.11 20.55 -15.68
C ALA A 12 -10.09 21.65 -15.25
N LEU A 13 -11.15 21.27 -14.55
CA LEU A 13 -12.10 22.21 -13.95
C LEU A 13 -11.49 22.99 -12.78
N ALA A 14 -10.60 22.35 -12.02
CA ALA A 14 -9.92 22.94 -10.87
C ALA A 14 -8.73 23.85 -11.26
N MET A 15 -8.32 23.87 -12.52
CA MET A 15 -7.23 24.76 -12.97
C MET A 15 -7.73 26.20 -13.02
N ASP A 16 -7.16 27.06 -12.16
CA ASP A 16 -7.40 28.51 -12.17
C ASP A 16 -6.63 29.15 -13.36
N THR A 17 -7.25 29.10 -14.53
CA THR A 17 -6.71 29.68 -15.75
C THR A 17 -7.80 30.43 -16.50
N LYS A 18 -7.43 31.47 -17.25
CA LYS A 18 -8.33 32.17 -18.17
C LYS A 18 -8.78 31.30 -19.38
N SER A 19 -8.25 30.09 -19.47
CA SER A 19 -8.51 29.16 -20.58
C SER A 19 -9.81 28.37 -20.35
N LYS A 20 -10.50 28.03 -21.46
CA LYS A 20 -11.67 27.17 -21.43
C LYS A 20 -11.32 25.77 -20.86
N THR A 21 -12.24 25.15 -20.14
CA THR A 21 -12.07 23.81 -19.55
C THR A 21 -11.56 22.77 -20.55
N GLY A 22 -12.03 22.81 -21.80
CA GLY A 22 -11.54 21.90 -22.85
C GLY A 22 -10.07 22.11 -23.21
N SER A 23 -9.55 23.33 -23.10
CA SER A 23 -8.12 23.62 -23.31
C SER A 23 -7.29 23.09 -22.14
N ASN A 24 -7.74 23.27 -20.91
CA ASN A 24 -7.11 22.72 -19.70
C ASN A 24 -7.08 21.19 -19.75
N TYR A 25 -8.17 20.55 -20.16
CA TYR A 25 -8.23 19.11 -20.35
C TYR A 25 -7.19 18.61 -21.35
N ARG A 26 -7.07 19.27 -22.52
CA ARG A 26 -6.04 18.92 -23.52
C ARG A 26 -4.62 19.14 -23.02
N ARG A 27 -4.38 20.18 -22.20
CA ARG A 27 -3.07 20.44 -21.58
C ARG A 27 -2.71 19.30 -20.60
N LEU A 28 -3.63 18.87 -19.75
CA LEU A 28 -3.42 17.74 -18.84
C LEU A 28 -3.20 16.43 -19.60
N GLN A 29 -3.95 16.18 -20.65
CA GLN A 29 -3.73 15.00 -21.50
C GLN A 29 -2.35 14.99 -22.15
N ARG A 30 -1.86 16.15 -22.64
CA ARG A 30 -0.49 16.27 -23.18
C ARG A 30 0.54 16.06 -22.09
N PHE A 31 0.40 16.70 -20.94
CA PHE A 31 1.28 16.51 -19.79
C PHE A 31 1.39 15.02 -19.41
N ILE A 32 0.26 14.31 -19.24
CA ILE A 32 0.26 12.88 -18.95
C ILE A 32 0.91 12.05 -20.07
N LYS A 33 0.85 12.52 -21.32
CA LYS A 33 1.49 11.85 -22.46
C LYS A 33 2.99 12.07 -22.51
N GLU A 34 3.44 13.27 -22.18
CA GLU A 34 4.82 13.74 -22.39
C GLU A 34 5.71 13.49 -21.17
N ILE A 35 5.13 13.41 -19.98
CA ILE A 35 5.90 13.15 -18.77
C ILE A 35 6.49 11.74 -18.84
N ASN A 36 7.81 11.69 -18.72
CA ASN A 36 8.57 10.44 -18.75
C ASN A 36 9.34 10.30 -17.43
N TRP A 37 8.79 9.59 -16.50
CA TRP A 37 9.48 9.19 -15.30
C TRP A 37 9.54 7.68 -15.19
N THR A 38 10.56 7.19 -14.51
CA THR A 38 10.67 5.76 -14.18
C THR A 38 10.15 5.51 -12.77
N ASN A 39 9.58 4.34 -12.53
CA ASN A 39 9.21 3.92 -11.16
C ASN A 39 10.40 4.08 -10.20
N THR A 40 11.61 3.84 -10.67
CA THR A 40 12.83 3.94 -9.88
C THR A 40 13.16 5.36 -9.41
N SER A 41 12.94 6.39 -10.22
CA SER A 41 13.13 7.79 -9.81
C SER A 41 12.08 8.21 -8.77
N LEU A 42 10.85 7.72 -8.91
CA LEU A 42 9.77 7.98 -7.97
C LEU A 42 10.01 7.32 -6.60
N ILE A 43 10.55 6.09 -6.58
CA ILE A 43 10.94 5.41 -5.33
C ILE A 43 11.90 6.28 -4.52
N GLN A 44 12.99 6.73 -5.15
CA GLN A 44 14.00 7.55 -4.48
C GLN A 44 13.42 8.87 -3.96
N MET A 45 12.58 9.54 -4.77
CA MET A 45 11.96 10.79 -4.38
C MET A 45 11.02 10.63 -3.19
N ILE A 46 10.18 9.59 -3.18
CA ILE A 46 9.26 9.30 -2.08
C ILE A 46 10.05 9.00 -0.80
N LEU A 47 11.07 8.14 -0.86
CA LEU A 47 11.90 7.81 0.30
C LEU A 47 12.59 9.05 0.88
N LYS A 48 13.12 9.92 0.02
CA LYS A 48 13.73 11.20 0.43
C LYS A 48 12.72 12.11 1.12
N TRP A 49 11.50 12.22 0.59
CA TRP A 49 10.42 13.00 1.23
C TRP A 49 10.03 12.45 2.60
N LEU A 50 10.04 11.13 2.75
CA LEU A 50 9.76 10.45 4.02
C LEU A 50 10.94 10.50 4.98
N LYS A 51 12.13 10.94 4.53
CA LYS A 51 13.38 10.85 5.29
C LYS A 51 13.70 9.43 5.76
N LEU A 52 13.48 8.47 4.87
CA LEU A 52 13.71 7.05 5.10
C LEU A 52 15.00 6.61 4.37
N ASP A 53 16.15 7.19 4.74
CA ASP A 53 17.39 6.95 3.99
C ASP A 53 18.04 5.60 4.37
N ASP A 54 17.90 5.13 5.62
CA ASP A 54 18.68 4.00 6.15
C ASP A 54 17.88 2.74 6.51
N GLY A 55 16.55 2.80 6.41
CA GLY A 55 15.73 1.67 6.86
C GLY A 55 15.68 1.53 8.41
N PRO A 56 15.32 0.39 8.96
CA PRO A 56 14.73 -0.77 8.27
C PRO A 56 13.32 -0.52 7.74
N TYR A 57 13.06 -0.98 6.52
CA TYR A 57 11.74 -0.81 5.89
C TYR A 57 10.82 -1.98 6.20
N THR A 58 9.55 -1.69 6.49
CA THR A 58 8.46 -2.66 6.43
C THR A 58 7.67 -2.39 5.15
N LEU A 59 7.65 -3.37 4.26
CA LEU A 59 6.92 -3.30 3.01
C LEU A 59 5.59 -4.03 3.12
N LEU A 60 4.56 -3.46 2.50
CA LEU A 60 3.26 -4.09 2.35
C LEU A 60 3.05 -4.38 0.87
N ILE A 61 2.64 -5.59 0.53
CA ILE A 61 2.31 -5.98 -0.84
C ILE A 61 0.84 -6.33 -0.93
N ASP A 62 0.15 -5.73 -1.89
CA ASP A 62 -1.25 -6.03 -2.17
C ASP A 62 -1.60 -5.63 -3.60
N ARG A 63 -2.78 -5.99 -4.04
CA ARG A 63 -3.28 -5.75 -5.38
C ARG A 63 -4.61 -5.01 -5.34
N THR A 64 -4.77 -4.09 -6.27
CA THR A 64 -6.04 -3.40 -6.46
C THR A 64 -6.48 -3.47 -7.92
N ASN A 65 -7.78 -3.49 -8.15
CA ASN A 65 -8.34 -3.57 -9.49
C ASN A 65 -9.63 -2.76 -9.60
N TRP A 66 -9.92 -2.34 -10.83
CA TRP A 66 -11.21 -1.79 -11.24
C TRP A 66 -11.43 -2.04 -12.72
N GLU A 67 -12.63 -1.76 -13.20
CA GLU A 67 -13.00 -1.94 -14.61
C GLU A 67 -13.48 -0.60 -15.18
N PHE A 68 -13.04 -0.30 -16.40
CA PHE A 68 -13.56 0.80 -17.18
C PHE A 68 -14.01 0.29 -18.56
N GLY A 69 -15.31 0.20 -18.77
CA GLY A 69 -15.86 -0.46 -19.95
C GLY A 69 -15.39 -1.92 -20.05
N LYS A 70 -14.74 -2.25 -21.17
CA LYS A 70 -14.14 -3.57 -21.37
C LYS A 70 -12.75 -3.72 -20.78
N LYS A 71 -12.08 -2.61 -20.42
CA LYS A 71 -10.71 -2.63 -19.89
C LYS A 71 -10.72 -2.95 -18.39
N LYS A 72 -9.97 -3.97 -18.04
CA LYS A 72 -9.73 -4.37 -16.66
C LYS A 72 -8.35 -3.87 -16.26
N ILE A 73 -8.32 -3.03 -15.26
CA ILE A 73 -7.09 -2.46 -14.72
C ILE A 73 -6.78 -3.22 -13.43
N ASN A 74 -5.62 -3.83 -13.38
CA ASN A 74 -5.16 -4.66 -12.27
C ASN A 74 -3.75 -4.20 -11.91
N ILE A 75 -3.55 -3.73 -10.69
CA ILE A 75 -2.30 -3.14 -10.22
C ILE A 75 -1.77 -3.94 -9.05
N LEU A 76 -0.58 -4.48 -9.20
CA LEU A 76 0.23 -4.96 -8.09
C LEU A 76 1.00 -3.78 -7.52
N MET A 77 0.96 -3.59 -6.21
CA MET A 77 1.62 -2.49 -5.54
C MET A 77 2.42 -2.96 -4.33
N ILE A 78 3.60 -2.39 -4.16
CA ILE A 78 4.36 -2.45 -2.92
C ILE A 78 4.41 -1.04 -2.34
N SER A 79 4.06 -0.92 -1.07
CA SER A 79 4.12 0.30 -0.29
C SER A 79 5.07 0.15 0.88
N VAL A 80 5.58 1.26 1.40
CA VAL A 80 6.35 1.29 2.64
C VAL A 80 5.46 1.77 3.78
N LEU A 81 5.63 1.16 4.94
CA LEU A 81 4.96 1.61 6.16
C LEU A 81 5.73 2.78 6.77
N TYR A 82 5.06 3.91 6.94
CA TYR A 82 5.61 5.14 7.49
C TYR A 82 4.70 5.72 8.58
N GLU A 83 5.18 5.85 9.79
CA GLU A 83 4.41 6.35 10.95
C GLU A 83 3.02 5.70 11.10
N GLY A 84 2.91 4.39 10.81
CA GLY A 84 1.65 3.65 10.87
C GLY A 84 0.74 3.81 9.66
N TYR A 85 1.21 4.41 8.57
CA TYR A 85 0.47 4.59 7.31
C TYR A 85 1.22 3.95 6.14
N SER A 86 0.47 3.46 5.17
CA SER A 86 1.01 2.93 3.93
C SER A 86 1.28 4.07 2.95
N VAL A 87 2.48 4.11 2.37
CA VAL A 87 2.88 5.06 1.33
C VAL A 87 3.28 4.27 0.08
N PRO A 88 2.72 4.55 -1.11
CA PRO A 88 3.03 3.82 -2.33
C PRO A 88 4.51 3.99 -2.67
N LEU A 89 5.20 2.89 -2.98
CA LEU A 89 6.61 2.90 -3.30
C LEU A 89 6.87 2.42 -4.72
N GLY A 90 6.22 1.33 -5.14
CA GLY A 90 6.35 0.80 -6.48
C GLY A 90 5.07 0.07 -6.92
N TRP A 91 4.85 -0.02 -8.23
CA TRP A 91 3.68 -0.68 -8.81
C TRP A 91 3.98 -1.30 -10.16
N SER A 92 3.13 -2.23 -10.58
CA SER A 92 3.11 -2.81 -11.92
C SER A 92 1.67 -3.01 -12.37
N LEU A 93 1.37 -2.64 -13.60
CA LEU A 93 0.12 -3.02 -14.26
C LEU A 93 0.19 -4.49 -14.67
N LEU A 94 -0.80 -5.26 -14.25
CA LEU A 94 -0.93 -6.66 -14.63
C LEU A 94 -1.89 -6.76 -15.83
N ASN A 95 -1.37 -7.19 -16.98
CA ASN A 95 -2.16 -7.36 -18.20
C ASN A 95 -3.00 -8.64 -18.19
N LYS A 96 -3.54 -9.00 -17.03
CA LYS A 96 -4.34 -10.20 -16.81
C LYS A 96 -5.38 -9.99 -15.72
N LYS A 97 -6.40 -10.84 -15.74
CA LYS A 97 -7.36 -10.97 -14.63
C LYS A 97 -6.75 -11.84 -13.52
N GLY A 98 -7.19 -11.58 -12.29
CA GLY A 98 -6.85 -12.42 -11.15
C GLY A 98 -5.49 -12.10 -10.53
N ASN A 99 -4.91 -13.09 -9.89
CA ASN A 99 -3.75 -12.91 -9.03
C ASN A 99 -2.45 -12.64 -9.80
N SER A 100 -1.52 -11.96 -9.14
CA SER A 100 -0.14 -11.82 -9.60
C SER A 100 0.53 -13.20 -9.64
N ASN A 101 1.41 -13.40 -10.62
CA ASN A 101 2.31 -14.56 -10.63
C ASN A 101 3.63 -14.22 -9.92
N GLN A 102 4.55 -15.19 -9.87
CA GLN A 102 5.84 -15.01 -9.21
C GLN A 102 6.71 -13.97 -9.91
N GLY A 103 6.77 -14.02 -11.25
CA GLY A 103 7.54 -13.06 -12.04
C GLY A 103 7.10 -11.62 -11.79
N ASP A 104 5.78 -11.35 -11.78
CA ASP A 104 5.25 -10.03 -11.49
C ASP A 104 5.75 -9.49 -10.14
N ARG A 105 5.84 -10.35 -9.12
CA ARG A 105 6.26 -9.98 -7.76
C ARG A 105 7.75 -9.76 -7.68
N TRP A 106 8.54 -10.64 -8.32
CA TRP A 106 10.00 -10.53 -8.39
C TRP A 106 10.42 -9.26 -9.10
N ASP A 107 9.86 -9.01 -10.28
CA ASP A 107 10.17 -7.82 -11.08
C ASP A 107 9.88 -6.53 -10.33
N LEU A 108 8.76 -6.49 -9.60
CA LEU A 108 8.41 -5.32 -8.81
C LEU A 108 9.31 -5.15 -7.59
N LEU A 109 9.57 -6.22 -6.85
CA LEU A 109 10.42 -6.14 -5.65
C LEU A 109 11.89 -5.86 -6.02
N ASN A 110 12.40 -6.43 -7.11
CA ASN A 110 13.74 -6.13 -7.61
C ASN A 110 13.94 -4.63 -7.90
N LYS A 111 12.97 -3.98 -8.52
CA LYS A 111 13.02 -2.52 -8.75
C LYS A 111 13.18 -1.71 -7.46
N ILE A 112 12.64 -2.22 -6.34
CA ILE A 112 12.78 -1.60 -5.03
C ILE A 112 14.14 -1.96 -4.42
N ILE A 113 14.52 -3.23 -4.44
CA ILE A 113 15.81 -3.72 -3.93
C ILE A 113 16.98 -2.98 -4.58
N ASP A 114 16.94 -2.77 -5.90
CA ASP A 114 17.96 -2.03 -6.66
C ASP A 114 18.14 -0.58 -6.17
N LYS A 115 17.13 0.00 -5.54
CA LYS A 115 17.17 1.39 -5.06
C LYS A 115 17.46 1.52 -3.57
N VAL A 116 17.01 0.56 -2.77
CA VAL A 116 17.14 0.66 -1.31
C VAL A 116 18.16 -0.32 -0.74
N GLY A 117 18.45 -1.41 -1.45
CA GLY A 117 19.22 -2.54 -0.95
C GLY A 117 18.34 -3.52 -0.14
N ALA A 118 18.51 -4.82 -0.40
CA ALA A 118 17.73 -5.86 0.29
C ALA A 118 17.92 -5.84 1.81
N GLY A 119 19.14 -5.59 2.29
CA GLY A 119 19.47 -5.55 3.71
C GLY A 119 18.78 -4.44 4.51
N LYS A 120 18.17 -3.45 3.84
CA LYS A 120 17.35 -2.41 4.48
C LYS A 120 15.86 -2.79 4.60
N ILE A 121 15.45 -3.93 4.01
CA ILE A 121 14.06 -4.40 4.06
C ILE A 121 13.94 -5.43 5.18
N LYS A 122 13.27 -5.05 6.27
CA LYS A 122 13.07 -5.93 7.42
C LYS A 122 11.95 -6.92 7.18
N TYR A 123 10.78 -6.42 6.78
CA TYR A 123 9.60 -7.25 6.57
C TYR A 123 8.96 -6.96 5.23
N ILE A 124 8.40 -8.02 4.63
CA ILE A 124 7.35 -7.89 3.62
C ILE A 124 6.08 -8.59 4.13
N ILE A 125 4.97 -7.84 4.18
CA ILE A 125 3.69 -8.30 4.73
C ILE A 125 2.69 -8.39 3.58
N GLY A 126 2.02 -9.53 3.45
CA GLY A 126 1.06 -9.77 2.37
C GLY A 126 -0.11 -10.66 2.78
N ASP A 127 -1.18 -10.64 1.99
CA ASP A 127 -2.32 -11.53 2.17
C ASP A 127 -2.01 -12.91 1.55
N ARG A 128 -2.94 -13.85 1.72
CA ARG A 128 -2.89 -15.24 1.23
C ARG A 128 -2.69 -15.39 -0.29
N GLU A 129 -2.94 -14.33 -1.05
CA GLU A 129 -2.61 -14.27 -2.48
C GLU A 129 -1.10 -14.40 -2.68
N PHE A 130 -0.30 -13.80 -1.80
CA PHE A 130 1.17 -13.74 -1.88
C PHE A 130 1.85 -14.95 -1.22
N GLY A 131 1.12 -16.05 -1.05
CA GLY A 131 1.66 -17.31 -0.57
C GLY A 131 2.31 -18.12 -1.68
N GLY A 132 3.33 -18.94 -1.33
CA GLY A 132 3.96 -19.90 -2.24
C GLY A 132 5.44 -20.12 -1.96
N VAL A 133 5.89 -21.40 -2.07
CA VAL A 133 7.26 -21.81 -1.72
C VAL A 133 8.30 -21.03 -2.51
N CYS A 134 8.11 -20.83 -3.82
CA CYS A 134 9.08 -20.11 -4.64
C CYS A 134 9.21 -18.64 -4.25
N TRP A 135 8.07 -17.98 -3.87
CA TRP A 135 8.09 -16.62 -3.38
C TRP A 135 8.83 -16.53 -2.03
N TYR A 136 8.59 -17.45 -1.13
CA TYR A 136 9.26 -17.49 0.17
C TYR A 136 10.76 -17.77 0.04
N ASN A 137 11.17 -18.69 -0.83
CA ASN A 137 12.58 -18.93 -1.12
C ASN A 137 13.25 -17.66 -1.66
N TYR A 138 12.62 -16.98 -2.62
CA TYR A 138 13.14 -15.73 -3.17
C TYR A 138 13.34 -14.64 -2.09
N LEU A 139 12.39 -14.48 -1.18
CA LEU A 139 12.51 -13.53 -0.06
C LEU A 139 13.66 -13.94 0.88
N ASN A 140 13.74 -15.22 1.23
CA ASN A 140 14.81 -15.77 2.06
C ASN A 140 16.20 -15.55 1.42
N ASP A 141 16.34 -15.81 0.15
CA ASP A 141 17.60 -15.68 -0.59
C ASP A 141 18.06 -14.20 -0.65
N ASN A 142 17.15 -13.26 -0.54
CA ASN A 142 17.43 -11.83 -0.42
C ASN A 142 17.52 -11.34 1.05
N GLY A 143 17.42 -12.23 2.04
CA GLY A 143 17.47 -11.86 3.46
C GLY A 143 16.26 -11.06 3.95
N ILE A 144 15.12 -11.15 3.26
CA ILE A 144 13.89 -10.41 3.58
C ILE A 144 12.93 -11.32 4.34
N THR A 145 12.63 -10.97 5.59
CA THR A 145 11.66 -11.71 6.40
C THR A 145 10.24 -11.49 5.90
N PHE A 146 9.52 -12.58 5.63
CA PHE A 146 8.12 -12.51 5.24
C PHE A 146 7.17 -12.70 6.44
N VAL A 147 6.01 -12.02 6.38
CA VAL A 147 4.89 -12.16 7.31
C VAL A 147 3.62 -12.25 6.47
N ILE A 148 3.21 -13.46 6.12
CA ILE A 148 2.17 -13.66 5.11
C ILE A 148 1.05 -14.56 5.65
N ARG A 149 -0.20 -14.11 5.44
CA ARG A 149 -1.37 -14.94 5.69
C ARG A 149 -1.37 -16.12 4.73
N ILE A 150 -1.73 -17.29 5.24
CA ILE A 150 -1.84 -18.51 4.44
C ILE A 150 -3.24 -19.13 4.57
N LYS A 151 -3.57 -20.00 3.61
CA LYS A 151 -4.84 -20.75 3.64
C LYS A 151 -4.82 -21.81 4.76
N GLU A 152 -5.95 -22.03 5.40
CA GLU A 152 -6.08 -22.98 6.53
C GLU A 152 -5.87 -24.45 6.14
N ASN A 153 -5.96 -24.79 4.86
CA ASN A 153 -5.70 -26.12 4.34
C ASN A 153 -4.21 -26.44 4.10
N GLN A 154 -3.32 -25.47 4.33
CA GLN A 154 -1.88 -25.67 4.19
C GLN A 154 -1.33 -26.59 5.28
N LYS A 155 -0.20 -27.21 4.99
CA LYS A 155 0.50 -28.12 5.89
C LYS A 155 1.96 -27.73 6.01
N VAL A 156 2.52 -27.95 7.19
CA VAL A 156 3.95 -27.79 7.52
C VAL A 156 4.47 -29.11 8.07
N TYR A 157 5.77 -29.24 8.21
CA TYR A 157 6.41 -30.43 8.73
C TYR A 157 7.13 -30.13 10.04
N HIS A 158 7.07 -31.06 11.00
CA HIS A 158 7.84 -31.05 12.23
C HIS A 158 8.23 -32.50 12.54
N ASP A 159 9.52 -32.77 12.74
CA ASP A 159 10.05 -34.11 12.97
C ASP A 159 9.54 -35.14 11.94
N SER A 160 9.62 -34.77 10.65
CA SER A 160 9.12 -35.55 9.51
C SER A 160 7.61 -35.76 9.45
N GLN A 161 6.86 -35.32 10.45
CA GLN A 161 5.39 -35.40 10.49
C GLN A 161 4.74 -34.23 9.78
N LYS A 162 3.76 -34.52 8.94
CA LYS A 162 2.94 -33.51 8.23
C LYS A 162 1.81 -33.01 9.12
N ILE A 163 1.81 -31.73 9.46
CA ILE A 163 0.88 -31.12 10.41
C ILE A 163 0.04 -30.04 9.71
N SER A 164 -1.26 -30.03 9.92
CA SER A 164 -2.15 -28.97 9.46
C SER A 164 -1.89 -27.68 10.24
N VAL A 165 -1.68 -26.57 9.53
CA VAL A 165 -1.52 -25.23 10.15
C VAL A 165 -2.77 -24.83 10.95
N LYS A 166 -3.95 -25.24 10.50
CA LYS A 166 -5.20 -25.05 11.25
C LYS A 166 -5.19 -25.74 12.61
N ASN A 167 -4.68 -26.97 12.69
CA ASN A 167 -4.58 -27.70 13.94
C ASN A 167 -3.61 -27.05 14.91
N ILE A 168 -2.49 -26.52 14.42
CA ILE A 168 -1.53 -25.75 15.22
C ILE A 168 -2.20 -24.55 15.84
N VAL A 169 -2.85 -23.71 15.03
CA VAL A 169 -3.54 -22.50 15.52
C VAL A 169 -4.69 -22.85 16.45
N LYS A 170 -5.47 -23.90 16.16
CA LYS A 170 -6.55 -24.38 17.04
C LYS A 170 -6.02 -24.79 18.42
N SER A 171 -4.93 -25.52 18.47
CA SER A 171 -4.28 -25.93 19.73
C SER A 171 -3.76 -24.72 20.51
N ASN A 172 -3.08 -23.77 19.82
CA ASN A 172 -2.58 -22.56 20.45
C ASN A 172 -3.70 -21.66 21.00
N SER A 173 -4.77 -21.49 20.25
CA SER A 173 -5.93 -20.68 20.67
C SER A 173 -6.62 -21.24 21.93
N ARG A 174 -6.70 -22.58 22.08
CA ARG A 174 -7.21 -23.22 23.29
C ARG A 174 -6.36 -22.92 24.53
N LYS A 175 -5.07 -22.63 24.34
CA LYS A 175 -4.10 -22.27 25.39
C LYS A 175 -3.98 -20.76 25.58
N GLY A 176 -4.86 -19.95 24.97
CA GLY A 176 -4.79 -18.49 24.99
C GLY A 176 -3.55 -17.90 24.29
N LYS A 177 -2.89 -18.66 23.41
CA LYS A 177 -1.68 -18.24 22.71
C LYS A 177 -1.97 -17.98 21.24
N HIS A 178 -1.36 -16.94 20.67
CA HIS A 178 -1.46 -16.63 19.25
C HIS A 178 -0.27 -17.15 18.43
N SER A 179 0.83 -17.50 19.08
CA SER A 179 2.03 -18.08 18.48
C SER A 179 2.59 -19.20 19.34
N ASN A 180 3.42 -20.05 18.76
CA ASN A 180 4.25 -20.96 19.51
C ASN A 180 5.72 -20.77 19.14
N ASN A 181 6.61 -21.30 19.97
CA ASN A 181 8.06 -21.17 19.77
C ASN A 181 8.64 -22.29 18.87
N LYS A 182 7.77 -23.16 18.32
CA LYS A 182 8.22 -24.28 17.49
C LYS A 182 8.50 -23.81 16.09
N LYS A 183 9.60 -24.27 15.54
CA LYS A 183 9.92 -24.17 14.12
C LYS A 183 9.27 -25.31 13.36
N TYR A 184 8.80 -25.00 12.17
CA TYR A 184 8.22 -25.93 11.23
C TYR A 184 8.96 -25.80 9.90
N LYS A 185 8.94 -26.85 9.08
CA LYS A 185 9.44 -26.78 7.69
C LYS A 185 8.28 -26.54 6.73
N TYR A 186 8.44 -25.56 5.86
CA TYR A 186 7.57 -25.30 4.72
C TYR A 186 8.42 -25.27 3.44
N GLY A 187 8.38 -26.36 2.66
CA GLY A 187 9.40 -26.61 1.66
C GLY A 187 10.77 -26.81 2.30
N LYS A 188 11.77 -26.05 1.88
CA LYS A 188 13.13 -26.06 2.43
C LYS A 188 13.33 -25.07 3.60
N LEU A 189 12.37 -24.19 3.85
CA LEU A 189 12.48 -23.11 4.83
C LEU A 189 12.02 -23.52 6.21
N GLU A 190 12.69 -23.00 7.23
CA GLU A 190 12.19 -22.97 8.60
C GLU A 190 11.25 -21.79 8.77
N VAL A 191 10.10 -22.05 9.39
CA VAL A 191 9.02 -21.05 9.54
C VAL A 191 8.34 -21.18 10.90
N TYR A 192 7.67 -20.11 11.31
CA TYR A 192 6.80 -20.09 12.49
C TYR A 192 5.35 -19.95 12.04
N VAL A 193 4.44 -20.66 12.73
CA VAL A 193 3.00 -20.62 12.48
C VAL A 193 2.34 -19.93 13.64
N SER A 194 1.64 -18.84 13.37
CA SER A 194 0.92 -18.03 14.33
C SER A 194 -0.50 -17.77 13.85
N GLY A 195 -1.38 -17.37 14.74
CA GLY A 195 -2.74 -17.05 14.36
C GLY A 195 -3.75 -17.21 15.50
N PHE A 196 -5.01 -16.96 15.18
CA PHE A 196 -6.11 -17.11 16.11
C PHE A 196 -7.40 -17.46 15.36
N ARG A 197 -8.36 -17.96 16.14
CA ARG A 197 -9.73 -18.23 15.70
C ARG A 197 -10.59 -17.01 15.96
N PHE A 198 -11.41 -16.63 15.00
CA PHE A 198 -12.41 -15.58 15.15
C PHE A 198 -13.73 -16.00 14.52
N LYS A 199 -14.79 -15.27 14.80
CA LYS A 199 -16.08 -15.44 14.14
C LYS A 199 -16.22 -14.36 13.09
N ASN A 200 -16.61 -14.75 11.87
CA ASN A 200 -16.92 -13.79 10.79
C ASN A 200 -18.34 -13.21 10.99
N ASP A 201 -18.74 -12.28 10.11
CA ASP A 201 -20.04 -11.60 10.14
C ASP A 201 -21.24 -12.59 10.07
N LYS A 202 -21.03 -13.79 9.53
CA LYS A 202 -22.01 -14.87 9.47
C LYS A 202 -21.95 -15.82 10.69
N ASN A 203 -21.29 -15.40 11.75
CA ASN A 203 -21.05 -16.17 12.98
C ASN A 203 -20.33 -17.52 12.76
N LYS A 204 -19.70 -17.73 11.60
CA LYS A 204 -18.89 -18.90 11.31
C LYS A 204 -17.48 -18.73 11.82
N SER A 205 -16.91 -19.80 12.37
CA SER A 205 -15.54 -19.82 12.84
C SER A 205 -14.54 -19.84 11.68
N GLU A 206 -13.68 -18.85 11.62
CA GLU A 206 -12.57 -18.74 10.69
C GLU A 206 -11.23 -18.64 11.44
N TYR A 207 -10.14 -18.88 10.72
CA TYR A 207 -8.81 -18.79 11.27
C TYR A 207 -8.00 -17.76 10.50
N LEU A 208 -7.40 -16.82 11.23
CA LEU A 208 -6.28 -16.05 10.72
C LEU A 208 -5.02 -16.88 10.98
N ILE A 209 -4.33 -17.27 9.92
CA ILE A 209 -3.10 -18.06 10.01
C ILE A 209 -1.99 -17.33 9.29
N ILE A 210 -0.91 -17.03 10.01
CA ILE A 210 0.24 -16.28 9.54
C ILE A 210 1.45 -17.20 9.54
N LEU A 211 2.19 -17.19 8.46
CA LEU A 211 3.48 -17.80 8.32
C LEU A 211 4.55 -16.70 8.36
N SER A 212 5.55 -16.85 9.21
CA SER A 212 6.70 -15.95 9.27
C SER A 212 8.01 -16.74 9.25
N GLN A 213 9.04 -16.18 8.64
CA GLN A 213 10.36 -16.79 8.58
C GLN A 213 11.07 -16.71 9.93
N GLU A 214 10.85 -15.65 10.68
CA GLU A 214 11.42 -15.43 12.00
C GLU A 214 10.36 -15.49 13.09
N LYS A 215 10.81 -15.75 14.30
CA LYS A 215 9.97 -15.62 15.49
C LYS A 215 9.74 -14.15 15.79
N ILE A 216 8.51 -13.70 15.62
CA ILE A 216 8.08 -12.32 15.89
C ILE A 216 7.14 -12.36 17.11
N THR A 217 7.48 -11.63 18.17
CA THR A 217 6.72 -11.63 19.44
C THR A 217 5.27 -11.21 19.20
N ASP A 218 5.04 -10.11 18.53
CA ASP A 218 3.71 -9.55 18.26
C ASP A 218 3.33 -9.67 16.78
N VAL A 219 3.52 -10.86 16.19
CA VAL A 219 3.31 -11.10 14.76
C VAL A 219 1.89 -10.74 14.29
N ILE A 220 0.88 -10.86 15.17
CA ILE A 220 -0.50 -10.48 14.84
C ILE A 220 -0.60 -8.95 14.67
N VAL A 221 0.07 -8.18 15.53
CA VAL A 221 0.12 -6.72 15.43
C VAL A 221 0.89 -6.30 14.18
N VAL A 222 2.05 -6.95 13.93
CA VAL A 222 2.84 -6.71 12.72
C VAL A 222 2.02 -7.00 11.47
N TYR A 223 1.34 -8.15 11.40
CA TYR A 223 0.47 -8.49 10.26
C TYR A 223 -0.71 -7.52 10.14
N GLY A 224 -1.27 -7.05 11.25
CA GLY A 224 -2.38 -6.09 11.27
C GLY A 224 -2.06 -4.79 10.52
N GLN A 225 -0.78 -4.41 10.43
CA GLN A 225 -0.33 -3.24 9.66
C GLN A 225 -0.64 -3.37 8.15
N ARG A 226 -0.86 -4.59 7.64
CA ARG A 226 -1.31 -4.82 6.26
C ARG A 226 -2.55 -4.02 5.89
N TRP A 227 -3.46 -3.80 6.84
CA TRP A 227 -4.67 -3.03 6.61
C TRP A 227 -4.42 -1.59 6.11
N GLN A 228 -3.22 -1.08 6.33
CA GLN A 228 -2.86 0.27 5.88
C GLN A 228 -2.79 0.39 4.36
N ILE A 229 -2.41 -0.68 3.63
CA ILE A 229 -2.40 -0.63 2.16
C ILE A 229 -3.83 -0.58 1.60
N GLU A 230 -4.79 -1.25 2.23
CA GLU A 230 -6.21 -1.17 1.84
C GLU A 230 -6.77 0.23 2.08
N SER A 231 -6.41 0.85 3.21
CA SER A 231 -6.77 2.24 3.52
C SER A 231 -6.16 3.23 2.52
N MET A 232 -4.93 2.99 2.09
CA MET A 232 -4.26 3.75 1.03
C MET A 232 -5.01 3.61 -0.29
N PHE A 233 -5.35 2.38 -0.72
CA PHE A 233 -6.12 2.16 -1.94
C PHE A 233 -7.47 2.87 -1.91
N LYS A 234 -8.16 2.83 -0.78
CA LYS A 234 -9.44 3.55 -0.61
C LYS A 234 -9.27 5.05 -0.82
N ASN A 235 -8.19 5.65 -0.33
CA ASN A 235 -7.92 7.07 -0.54
C ASN A 235 -7.54 7.38 -2.00
N MET A 236 -6.77 6.51 -2.65
CA MET A 236 -6.40 6.67 -4.06
C MET A 236 -7.60 6.51 -5.00
N LYS A 237 -8.55 5.65 -4.65
CA LYS A 237 -9.74 5.36 -5.46
C LYS A 237 -10.88 6.34 -5.18
N SER A 238 -11.56 6.20 -4.06
CA SER A 238 -12.86 6.85 -3.82
C SER A 238 -12.81 8.07 -2.91
N ASN A 239 -11.90 8.11 -1.95
CA ASN A 239 -11.91 9.16 -0.91
C ASN A 239 -11.06 10.40 -1.25
N GLY A 240 -10.33 10.41 -2.35
CA GLY A 240 -9.41 11.50 -2.67
C GLY A 240 -9.24 11.75 -4.16
N PHE A 241 -8.66 10.81 -4.89
CA PHE A 241 -8.23 11.04 -6.27
C PHE A 241 -9.17 10.47 -7.34
N HIS A 242 -10.19 9.72 -6.97
CA HIS A 242 -11.15 9.12 -7.89
C HIS A 242 -10.47 8.38 -9.07
N MET A 243 -9.43 7.61 -8.75
CA MET A 243 -8.62 6.92 -9.76
C MET A 243 -9.46 5.95 -10.61
N GLU A 244 -10.53 5.40 -10.05
CA GLU A 244 -11.46 4.50 -10.74
C GLU A 244 -12.30 5.20 -11.81
N ASP A 245 -12.47 6.53 -11.71
CA ASP A 245 -13.23 7.34 -12.67
C ASP A 245 -12.37 7.75 -13.89
N THR A 246 -11.15 7.22 -14.00
CA THR A 246 -10.29 7.53 -15.15
C THR A 246 -10.79 6.84 -16.41
N HIS A 247 -10.82 7.57 -17.51
CA HIS A 247 -11.16 7.06 -18.84
C HIS A 247 -9.90 6.71 -19.66
N LEU A 248 -8.73 6.62 -19.01
CA LEU A 248 -7.48 6.26 -19.68
C LEU A 248 -7.47 4.77 -20.02
N GLN A 249 -7.10 4.47 -21.28
CA GLN A 249 -7.05 3.09 -21.78
C GLN A 249 -5.62 2.60 -22.06
N LYS A 250 -4.69 3.53 -22.37
CA LYS A 250 -3.29 3.20 -22.64
C LYS A 250 -2.53 2.95 -21.34
N ASP A 251 -1.87 1.81 -21.23
CA ASP A 251 -1.16 1.39 -20.01
C ASP A 251 -0.12 2.42 -19.56
N SER A 252 0.68 2.96 -20.49
CA SER A 252 1.67 4.00 -20.15
C SER A 252 1.05 5.25 -19.52
N ARG A 253 -0.15 5.65 -19.94
CA ARG A 253 -0.86 6.79 -19.35
C ARG A 253 -1.45 6.44 -17.98
N ILE A 254 -1.91 5.21 -17.79
CA ILE A 254 -2.39 4.71 -16.50
C ILE A 254 -1.23 4.67 -15.51
N GLU A 255 -0.07 4.17 -15.91
CA GLU A 255 1.14 4.18 -15.09
C GLU A 255 1.56 5.60 -14.70
N THR A 256 1.53 6.54 -15.64
CA THR A 256 1.80 7.96 -15.36
C THR A 256 0.79 8.52 -14.35
N LEU A 257 -0.50 8.24 -14.52
CA LEU A 257 -1.53 8.69 -13.57
C LEU A 257 -1.31 8.11 -12.18
N ILE A 258 -0.98 6.80 -12.06
CA ILE A 258 -0.67 6.18 -10.78
C ILE A 258 0.53 6.87 -10.13
N GLY A 259 1.56 7.20 -10.89
CA GLY A 259 2.73 7.95 -10.40
C GLY A 259 2.37 9.32 -9.84
N LEU A 260 1.56 10.09 -10.56
CA LEU A 260 1.05 11.39 -10.09
C LEU A 260 0.24 11.25 -8.81
N ILE A 261 -0.63 10.25 -8.75
CA ILE A 261 -1.44 9.97 -7.55
C ILE A 261 -0.54 9.54 -6.39
N ALA A 262 0.45 8.69 -6.62
CA ALA A 262 1.39 8.24 -5.59
C ALA A 262 2.15 9.42 -4.97
N LEU A 263 2.66 10.34 -5.78
CA LEU A 263 3.31 11.56 -5.31
C LEU A 263 2.36 12.47 -4.54
N SER A 264 1.20 12.73 -5.11
CA SER A 264 0.19 13.60 -4.48
C SER A 264 -0.30 13.02 -3.16
N TYR A 265 -0.55 11.70 -3.11
CA TYR A 265 -0.94 10.99 -1.89
C TYR A 265 0.14 11.12 -0.81
N SER A 266 1.40 10.86 -1.18
CA SER A 266 2.54 10.97 -0.26
C SER A 266 2.65 12.38 0.31
N TRP A 267 2.53 13.39 -0.55
CA TRP A 267 2.53 14.80 -0.14
C TRP A 267 1.42 15.12 0.87
N MET A 268 0.19 14.73 0.54
CA MET A 268 -0.97 14.98 1.42
C MET A 268 -0.84 14.25 2.75
N LEU A 269 -0.37 13.00 2.74
CA LEU A 269 -0.16 12.22 3.95
C LEU A 269 0.92 12.84 4.86
N ILE A 270 2.07 13.19 4.32
CA ILE A 270 3.15 13.85 5.08
C ILE A 270 2.66 15.16 5.68
N LYS A 271 1.94 15.97 4.90
CA LYS A 271 1.36 17.21 5.41
C LYS A 271 0.35 16.97 6.52
N GLY A 272 -0.49 15.96 6.38
CA GLY A 272 -1.43 15.55 7.42
C GLY A 272 -0.74 15.08 8.70
N LEU A 273 0.36 14.35 8.60
CA LEU A 273 1.19 13.94 9.74
C LEU A 273 1.83 15.16 10.44
N MET A 274 2.30 16.13 9.68
CA MET A 274 2.82 17.38 10.25
C MET A 274 1.72 18.16 11.00
N ILE A 275 0.49 18.18 10.47
CA ILE A 275 -0.65 18.78 11.14
C ILE A 275 -0.98 18.02 12.42
N LYS A 276 -1.00 16.68 12.36
CA LYS A 276 -1.27 15.84 13.54
C LYS A 276 -0.25 16.05 14.67
N LYS A 277 1.03 16.21 14.32
CA LYS A 277 2.09 16.50 15.32
C LYS A 277 1.91 17.87 16.00
N LYS A 278 1.38 18.85 15.27
CA LYS A 278 1.18 20.21 15.80
C LYS A 278 -0.15 20.38 16.54
N ASN A 279 -1.20 19.75 16.05
CA ASN A 279 -2.58 19.93 16.50
C ASN A 279 -3.23 18.53 16.68
N PRO A 280 -2.81 17.73 17.66
CA PRO A 280 -3.33 16.37 17.86
C PRO A 280 -4.83 16.37 18.20
N GLU A 281 -5.33 17.45 18.77
CA GLU A 281 -6.74 17.65 19.16
C GLU A 281 -7.70 17.58 17.96
N ILE A 282 -7.26 17.87 16.75
CA ILE A 282 -8.09 17.75 15.52
C ILE A 282 -8.44 16.27 15.24
N PHE A 283 -7.67 15.34 15.79
CA PHE A 283 -7.79 13.91 15.52
C PHE A 283 -8.42 13.12 16.68
N ILE A 284 -9.19 13.79 17.52
CA ILE A 284 -9.89 13.16 18.67
C ILE A 284 -10.81 12.05 18.17
N CYS A 285 -10.74 10.89 18.82
CA CYS A 285 -11.66 9.79 18.57
C CYS A 285 -13.08 10.17 19.00
N LYS A 286 -14.04 9.98 18.09
CA LYS A 286 -15.47 10.11 18.40
C LYS A 286 -15.98 8.88 19.17
N ALA A 287 -17.20 8.95 19.70
CA ALA A 287 -17.83 7.87 20.46
C ALA A 287 -17.81 6.50 19.77
N HIS A 288 -17.80 6.46 18.44
CA HIS A 288 -17.71 5.23 17.65
C HIS A 288 -16.25 4.71 17.48
N GLY A 289 -15.27 5.23 18.23
CA GLY A 289 -13.87 4.78 18.22
C GLY A 289 -13.03 5.17 17.00
N ARG A 290 -13.55 6.02 16.10
CA ARG A 290 -12.80 6.50 14.93
C ARG A 290 -12.44 7.97 15.07
N PRO A 291 -11.27 8.42 14.56
CA PRO A 291 -10.90 9.82 14.55
C PRO A 291 -11.95 10.66 13.82
N SER A 292 -12.15 11.90 14.27
CA SER A 292 -13.03 12.87 13.64
C SER A 292 -12.64 13.17 12.18
N LYS A 293 -11.33 13.08 11.91
CA LYS A 293 -10.73 13.31 10.58
C LYS A 293 -9.55 12.36 10.36
N SER A 294 -9.41 11.80 9.16
CA SER A 294 -8.21 11.03 8.83
C SER A 294 -7.02 11.97 8.57
N VAL A 295 -5.81 11.48 8.84
CA VAL A 295 -4.56 12.23 8.57
C VAL A 295 -4.46 12.62 7.10
N PHE A 296 -4.75 11.69 6.18
CA PHE A 296 -4.78 11.98 4.75
C PHE A 296 -5.74 13.12 4.41
N LYS A 297 -6.97 13.09 4.93
CA LYS A 297 -7.99 14.13 4.68
C LYS A 297 -7.54 15.49 5.21
N ALA A 298 -6.91 15.55 6.37
CA ALA A 298 -6.39 16.79 6.91
C ALA A 298 -5.32 17.42 6.01
N GLY A 299 -4.41 16.60 5.49
CA GLY A 299 -3.39 17.04 4.53
C GLY A 299 -3.99 17.46 3.19
N LEU A 300 -4.93 16.69 2.65
CA LEU A 300 -5.67 17.02 1.43
C LEU A 300 -6.34 18.38 1.54
N GLU A 301 -7.14 18.61 2.58
CA GLU A 301 -7.84 19.87 2.78
C GLU A 301 -6.88 21.07 2.93
N PHE A 302 -5.74 20.86 3.62
CA PHE A 302 -4.74 21.92 3.75
C PHE A 302 -4.15 22.30 2.39
N ILE A 303 -3.74 21.31 1.58
CA ILE A 303 -3.15 21.54 0.27
C ILE A 303 -4.18 22.17 -0.68
N MET A 304 -5.39 21.64 -0.71
CA MET A 304 -6.47 22.21 -1.53
C MET A 304 -6.72 23.68 -1.17
N ARG A 305 -6.79 24.01 0.12
CA ARG A 305 -6.93 25.39 0.57
C ARG A 305 -5.77 26.26 0.08
N ALA A 306 -4.53 25.80 0.26
CA ALA A 306 -3.34 26.53 -0.16
C ALA A 306 -3.32 26.81 -1.66
N LEU A 307 -3.85 25.88 -2.48
CA LEU A 307 -3.94 26.03 -3.93
C LEU A 307 -5.08 26.98 -4.36
N TYR A 308 -6.25 26.93 -3.68
CA TYR A 308 -7.42 27.71 -4.10
C TYR A 308 -7.48 29.15 -3.54
N THR A 309 -6.84 29.40 -2.39
CA THR A 309 -6.94 30.73 -1.77
C THR A 309 -5.87 31.71 -2.24
N ASN A 310 -5.01 31.33 -3.19
CA ASN A 310 -3.84 32.12 -3.63
C ASN A 310 -3.00 32.67 -2.47
N ASN A 311 -3.06 32.01 -1.29
CA ASN A 311 -2.30 32.40 -0.13
C ASN A 311 -0.84 31.95 -0.32
N SER A 312 0.00 32.88 -0.70
CA SER A 312 1.44 32.64 -0.95
C SER A 312 2.17 32.00 0.24
N ARG A 313 1.79 32.33 1.46
CA ARG A 313 2.38 31.75 2.68
C ARG A 313 2.00 30.27 2.86
N ASP A 314 0.72 29.96 2.69
CA ASP A 314 0.25 28.58 2.82
C ASP A 314 0.72 27.71 1.66
N PHE A 315 0.78 28.27 0.46
CA PHE A 315 1.39 27.61 -0.68
C PHE A 315 2.89 27.34 -0.46
N ALA A 316 3.67 28.31 -0.02
CA ALA A 316 5.07 28.12 0.32
C ALA A 316 5.26 27.05 1.41
N ARG A 317 4.41 27.03 2.44
CA ARG A 317 4.42 25.98 3.47
C ARG A 317 4.01 24.60 2.92
N ALA A 318 3.12 24.57 1.92
CA ALA A 318 2.69 23.33 1.30
C ALA A 318 3.83 22.70 0.46
N ILE A 319 4.60 23.51 -0.28
CA ILE A 319 5.65 23.03 -1.19
C ILE A 319 7.05 22.94 -0.55
N LYS A 320 7.28 23.59 0.60
CA LYS A 320 8.60 23.69 1.23
C LYS A 320 9.37 22.38 1.34
N PHE A 321 8.69 21.27 1.59
CA PHE A 321 9.35 19.97 1.72
C PHE A 321 9.54 19.24 0.36
N LEU A 322 8.84 19.68 -0.69
CA LEU A 322 9.02 19.11 -2.04
C LEU A 322 10.36 19.53 -2.65
N SER A 323 10.91 20.65 -2.21
CA SER A 323 12.19 21.19 -2.72
C SER A 323 13.40 20.34 -2.37
N CYS A 324 13.26 19.33 -1.52
CA CYS A 324 14.35 18.40 -1.16
C CYS A 324 15.70 19.04 -0.78
N THR A 325 15.70 20.32 -0.40
CA THR A 325 16.85 21.07 0.07
C THR A 325 16.90 21.13 1.58
#